data_7009a8a76e7d2700b8891f584c547c30
#
_entry.id   7009a8a76e7d2700b8891f584c547c30
#
_cell.length_a   1.000
_cell.length_b   1.000
_cell.length_c   1.000
_cell.angle_alpha   90.00
_cell.angle_beta   90.00
_cell.angle_gamma   90.00
#
_symmetry.space_group_name_H-M   'P 1'
#
loop_
_entity.id
_entity.type
_entity.pdbx_description
1 polymer ?
#
loop_
_entity_poly.entity_id
_entity_poly.type
_entity_poly.pdbx_seq_one_letter_code
_entity_poly.pdbx_strand_id
1 'polypeptide(L)'
;MATPLVEMKDISISFGGIKAVDHVSVDLYPGEVVGLLGHNGAGKSTLIKILSGAYKADAGEIRVNGEKVEIHNPREARDLNIETIYQTLALADNLDAASDLFLGRVLITPMGLIDDAAMEAECRKIMGRLNPNFRKFAEPVSALSGGQRQRVVIARALL
;
A
#
# COMPACT_ATOMS: atom_id res chain seq x y z
N MET A 1 -14.44 -10.77 22.39
CA MET A 1 -14.34 -10.81 20.92
C MET A 1 -13.05 -10.13 20.55
N ALA A 2 -12.32 -10.59 19.55
CA ALA A 2 -11.10 -9.91 19.10
C ALA A 2 -11.50 -8.57 18.44
N THR A 3 -10.69 -7.53 18.67
CA THR A 3 -10.90 -6.23 18.01
C THR A 3 -10.36 -6.31 16.59
N PRO A 4 -11.11 -5.89 15.55
CA PRO A 4 -10.60 -5.82 14.20
C PRO A 4 -9.40 -4.86 14.09
N LEU A 5 -8.43 -5.19 13.25
CA LEU A 5 -7.37 -4.24 12.85
C LEU A 5 -7.95 -3.08 12.07
N VAL A 6 -8.83 -3.38 11.11
CA VAL A 6 -9.55 -2.40 10.29
C VAL A 6 -11.02 -2.77 10.29
N GLU A 7 -11.88 -1.79 10.52
CA GLU A 7 -13.32 -1.91 10.42
C GLU A 7 -13.82 -0.77 9.54
N MET A 8 -14.50 -1.11 8.46
CA MET A 8 -15.21 -0.19 7.59
C MET A 8 -16.70 -0.43 7.77
N LYS A 9 -17.45 0.55 8.23
CA LYS A 9 -18.89 0.45 8.53
C LYS A 9 -19.71 1.35 7.63
N ASP A 10 -20.73 0.77 6.99
CA ASP A 10 -21.73 1.48 6.18
C ASP A 10 -21.14 2.47 5.16
N ILE A 11 -20.01 2.07 4.57
CA ILE A 11 -19.29 2.92 3.61
C ILE A 11 -20.11 3.11 2.36
N SER A 12 -20.30 4.37 1.99
CA SER A 12 -20.98 4.75 0.75
C SER A 12 -20.20 5.86 0.03
N ILE A 13 -20.16 5.78 -1.30
CA ILE A 13 -19.62 6.83 -2.16
C ILE A 13 -20.32 6.81 -3.52
N SER A 14 -20.59 8.02 -4.05
CA SER A 14 -21.21 8.21 -5.35
C SER A 14 -20.36 9.10 -6.24
N PHE A 15 -20.37 8.85 -7.54
CA PHE A 15 -19.72 9.66 -8.55
C PHE A 15 -20.74 10.08 -9.63
N GLY A 16 -21.00 11.38 -9.75
CA GLY A 16 -21.94 11.89 -10.76
C GLY A 16 -23.33 11.25 -10.69
N GLY A 17 -23.83 10.97 -9.46
CA GLY A 17 -25.13 10.35 -9.25
C GLY A 17 -25.13 8.81 -9.32
N ILE A 18 -24.02 8.17 -9.66
CA ILE A 18 -23.89 6.70 -9.66
C ILE A 18 -23.28 6.28 -8.32
N LYS A 19 -24.00 5.44 -7.56
CA LYS A 19 -23.47 4.82 -6.36
C LYS A 19 -22.42 3.77 -6.73
N ALA A 20 -21.16 4.06 -6.41
CA ALA A 20 -20.04 3.14 -6.65
C ALA A 20 -19.84 2.16 -5.48
N VAL A 21 -20.15 2.57 -4.26
CA VAL A 21 -20.24 1.74 -3.06
C VAL A 21 -21.47 2.19 -2.30
N ASP A 22 -22.30 1.25 -1.83
CA ASP A 22 -23.55 1.53 -1.16
C ASP A 22 -23.69 0.68 0.10
N HIS A 23 -23.54 1.31 1.29
CA HIS A 23 -23.67 0.68 2.62
C HIS A 23 -22.84 -0.60 2.80
N VAL A 24 -21.58 -0.60 2.37
CA VAL A 24 -20.68 -1.76 2.47
C VAL A 24 -19.91 -1.72 3.79
N SER A 25 -19.92 -2.86 4.50
CA SER A 25 -19.12 -3.05 5.71
C SER A 25 -18.14 -4.20 5.53
N VAL A 26 -16.91 -4.01 6.02
CA VAL A 26 -15.82 -5.01 5.97
C VAL A 26 -14.99 -4.89 7.23
N ASP A 27 -14.73 -6.04 7.88
CA ASP A 27 -13.85 -6.17 9.03
C ASP A 27 -12.62 -6.98 8.63
N LEU A 28 -11.44 -6.60 9.10
CA LEU A 28 -10.19 -7.31 8.92
C LEU A 28 -9.54 -7.56 10.29
N TYR A 29 -9.27 -8.83 10.60
CA TYR A 29 -8.68 -9.24 11.87
C TYR A 29 -7.18 -9.55 11.74
N PRO A 30 -6.41 -9.55 12.86
CA PRO A 30 -5.01 -9.92 12.85
C PRO A 30 -4.77 -11.31 12.27
N GLY A 31 -3.83 -11.43 11.32
CA GLY A 31 -3.47 -12.69 10.68
C GLY A 31 -4.48 -13.22 9.65
N GLU A 32 -5.52 -12.45 9.34
CA GLU A 32 -6.56 -12.80 8.37
C GLU A 32 -6.20 -12.31 6.97
N VAL A 33 -6.66 -13.03 5.96
CA VAL A 33 -6.66 -12.62 4.56
C VAL A 33 -8.09 -12.58 4.06
N VAL A 34 -8.59 -11.39 3.74
CA VAL A 34 -9.94 -11.16 3.23
C VAL A 34 -9.93 -10.96 1.72
N GLY A 35 -10.71 -11.77 0.99
CA GLY A 35 -10.89 -11.64 -0.46
C GLY A 35 -12.15 -10.86 -0.80
N LEU A 36 -12.00 -9.75 -1.53
CA LEU A 36 -13.14 -9.02 -2.11
C LEU A 36 -13.50 -9.59 -3.48
N LEU A 37 -14.62 -10.29 -3.55
CA LEU A 37 -15.13 -10.90 -4.77
C LEU A 37 -16.27 -10.09 -5.38
N GLY A 38 -16.38 -10.12 -6.69
CA GLY A 38 -17.44 -9.43 -7.45
C GLY A 38 -17.02 -9.16 -8.89
N HIS A 39 -18.01 -8.86 -9.73
CA HIS A 39 -17.79 -8.51 -11.14
C HIS A 39 -17.03 -7.16 -11.31
N ASN A 40 -16.61 -6.85 -12.51
CA ASN A 40 -16.01 -5.54 -12.82
C ASN A 40 -17.07 -4.45 -12.65
N GLY A 41 -16.69 -3.36 -11.98
CA GLY A 41 -17.61 -2.28 -11.59
C GLY A 41 -18.34 -2.48 -10.27
N ALA A 42 -18.16 -3.60 -9.55
CA ALA A 42 -18.81 -3.85 -8.24
C ALA A 42 -18.27 -3.00 -7.07
N GLY A 43 -17.47 -1.96 -7.32
CA GLY A 43 -16.99 -1.06 -6.27
C GLY A 43 -15.77 -1.53 -5.48
N LYS A 44 -15.22 -2.72 -5.75
CA LYS A 44 -14.08 -3.29 -5.00
C LYS A 44 -12.88 -2.33 -4.92
N SER A 45 -12.42 -1.86 -6.07
CA SER A 45 -11.27 -0.93 -6.13
C SER A 45 -11.60 0.43 -5.51
N THR A 46 -12.86 0.85 -5.55
CA THR A 46 -13.33 2.08 -4.92
C THR A 46 -13.27 1.97 -3.39
N LEU A 47 -13.71 0.82 -2.84
CA LEU A 47 -13.63 0.55 -1.41
C LEU A 47 -12.19 0.57 -0.91
N ILE A 48 -11.26 -0.08 -1.63
CA ILE A 48 -9.82 -0.04 -1.31
C ILE A 48 -9.25 1.38 -1.43
N LYS A 49 -9.68 2.17 -2.42
CA LYS A 49 -9.26 3.57 -2.57
C LYS A 49 -9.75 4.47 -1.44
N ILE A 50 -10.89 4.16 -0.84
CA ILE A 50 -11.36 4.86 0.36
C ILE A 50 -10.44 4.52 1.54
N LEU A 51 -10.14 3.24 1.76
CA LEU A 51 -9.26 2.80 2.83
C LEU A 51 -7.83 3.37 2.67
N SER A 52 -7.34 3.48 1.43
CA SER A 52 -6.03 4.06 1.13
C SER A 52 -5.99 5.59 1.15
N GLY A 53 -7.12 6.27 1.44
CA GLY A 53 -7.20 7.73 1.45
C GLY A 53 -7.15 8.40 0.07
N ALA A 54 -7.25 7.63 -1.02
CA ALA A 54 -7.33 8.18 -2.37
C ALA A 54 -8.72 8.76 -2.68
N TYR A 55 -9.77 8.26 -2.01
CA TYR A 55 -11.13 8.79 -2.06
C TYR A 55 -11.66 9.00 -0.65
N LYS A 56 -12.48 10.05 -0.46
CA LYS A 56 -13.24 10.26 0.77
C LYS A 56 -14.63 9.67 0.59
N ALA A 57 -15.07 8.83 1.54
CA ALA A 57 -16.45 8.33 1.56
C ALA A 57 -17.46 9.46 1.80
N ASP A 58 -18.63 9.34 1.20
CA ASP A 58 -19.75 10.26 1.45
C ASP A 58 -20.43 9.96 2.80
N ALA A 59 -20.43 8.67 3.20
CA ALA A 59 -21.01 8.21 4.46
C ALA A 59 -20.28 6.95 4.96
N GLY A 60 -20.50 6.65 6.25
CA GLY A 60 -19.88 5.54 6.96
C GLY A 60 -18.72 5.98 7.84
N GLU A 61 -18.07 5.01 8.46
CA GLU A 61 -16.90 5.26 9.30
C GLU A 61 -15.83 4.19 9.12
N ILE A 62 -14.58 4.60 9.33
CA ILE A 62 -13.43 3.70 9.36
C ILE A 62 -12.86 3.70 10.78
N ARG A 63 -12.53 2.50 11.28
CA ARG A 63 -11.81 2.33 12.55
C ARG A 63 -10.55 1.52 12.31
N VAL A 64 -9.49 1.90 12.98
CA VAL A 64 -8.22 1.18 13.00
C VAL A 64 -7.89 0.86 14.46
N ASN A 65 -7.69 -0.42 14.76
CA ASN A 65 -7.50 -0.92 16.14
C ASN A 65 -8.62 -0.49 17.11
N GLY A 66 -9.87 -0.37 16.61
CA GLY A 66 -11.02 0.06 17.38
C GLY A 66 -11.21 1.58 17.50
N GLU A 67 -10.22 2.39 17.12
CA GLU A 67 -10.31 3.84 17.14
C GLU A 67 -10.85 4.39 15.81
N LYS A 68 -11.82 5.29 15.88
CA LYS A 68 -12.34 5.97 14.68
C LYS A 68 -11.28 6.88 14.10
N VAL A 69 -11.05 6.75 12.80
CA VAL A 69 -10.06 7.53 12.05
C VAL A 69 -10.70 8.21 10.84
N GLU A 70 -10.15 9.34 10.45
CA GLU A 70 -10.41 9.97 9.15
C GLU A 70 -9.14 9.89 8.32
N ILE A 71 -9.26 9.39 7.09
CA ILE A 71 -8.13 9.22 6.17
C ILE A 71 -8.40 10.11 4.96
N HIS A 72 -7.63 11.18 4.82
CA HIS A 72 -7.84 12.19 3.78
C HIS A 72 -6.86 12.04 2.60
N ASN A 73 -5.78 11.31 2.79
CA ASN A 73 -4.75 11.10 1.78
C ASN A 73 -3.94 9.81 2.05
N PRO A 74 -3.20 9.31 1.05
CA PRO A 74 -2.43 8.07 1.20
C PRO A 74 -1.30 8.14 2.24
N ARG A 75 -0.83 9.34 2.62
CA ARG A 75 0.18 9.49 3.67
C ARG A 75 -0.43 9.16 5.04
N GLU A 76 -1.61 9.69 5.32
CA GLU A 76 -2.33 9.39 6.57
C GLU A 76 -2.68 7.89 6.68
N ALA A 77 -3.03 7.23 5.57
CA ALA A 77 -3.23 5.78 5.56
C ALA A 77 -1.94 5.04 5.96
N ARG A 78 -0.79 5.45 5.42
CA ARG A 78 0.51 4.86 5.79
C ARG A 78 0.88 5.12 7.24
N ASP A 79 0.60 6.31 7.76
CA ASP A 79 0.85 6.64 9.17
C ASP A 79 0.03 5.73 10.13
N LEU A 80 -1.07 5.14 9.61
CA LEU A 80 -1.86 4.10 10.26
C LEU A 80 -1.40 2.67 9.92
N ASN A 81 -0.26 2.49 9.27
CA ASN A 81 0.27 1.21 8.76
C ASN A 81 -0.65 0.53 7.73
N ILE A 82 -1.40 1.29 6.95
CA ILE A 82 -2.21 0.81 5.84
C ILE A 82 -1.46 1.10 4.55
N GLU A 83 -0.90 0.08 3.92
CA GLU A 83 -0.24 0.19 2.62
C GLU A 83 -1.08 -0.44 1.52
N THR A 84 -1.07 0.18 0.35
CA THR A 84 -1.85 -0.29 -0.81
C THR A 84 -0.96 -0.55 -2.00
N ILE A 85 -1.06 -1.75 -2.54
CA ILE A 85 -0.41 -2.14 -3.80
C ILE A 85 -1.47 -2.14 -4.90
N TYR A 86 -1.35 -1.20 -5.83
CA TYR A 86 -2.25 -1.11 -6.97
C TYR A 86 -1.87 -2.11 -8.08
N GLN A 87 -2.84 -2.46 -8.91
CA GLN A 87 -2.63 -3.34 -10.05
C GLN A 87 -1.62 -2.77 -11.06
N THR A 88 -1.62 -1.46 -11.28
CA THR A 88 -0.57 -0.76 -12.03
C THR A 88 0.60 -0.49 -11.10
N LEU A 89 1.74 -1.10 -11.37
CA LEU A 89 2.94 -0.94 -10.57
C LEU A 89 3.46 0.50 -10.74
N ALA A 90 3.39 1.28 -9.67
CA ALA A 90 3.95 2.64 -9.63
C ALA A 90 5.45 2.57 -9.28
N LEU A 91 6.25 2.15 -10.25
CA LEU A 91 7.71 2.06 -10.16
C LEU A 91 8.35 3.11 -11.07
N ALA A 92 9.47 3.64 -10.65
CA ALA A 92 10.29 4.54 -11.45
C ALA A 92 11.28 3.72 -12.29
N ASP A 93 10.98 3.56 -13.57
CA ASP A 93 11.71 2.66 -14.49
C ASP A 93 13.21 2.92 -14.57
N ASN A 94 13.65 4.15 -14.29
CA ASN A 94 15.03 4.60 -14.36
C ASN A 94 15.81 4.47 -13.03
N LEU A 95 15.14 4.13 -11.93
CA LEU A 95 15.77 3.92 -10.64
C LEU A 95 16.12 2.44 -10.44
N ASP A 96 17.14 2.18 -9.63
CA ASP A 96 17.41 0.85 -9.11
C ASP A 96 16.39 0.45 -8.01
N ALA A 97 16.42 -0.82 -7.62
CA ALA A 97 15.45 -1.35 -6.65
C ALA A 97 15.53 -0.66 -5.28
N ALA A 98 16.73 -0.29 -4.80
CA ALA A 98 16.88 0.36 -3.51
C ALA A 98 16.34 1.79 -3.54
N SER A 99 16.70 2.56 -4.56
CA SER A 99 16.21 3.93 -4.75
C SER A 99 14.69 3.99 -4.93
N ASP A 100 14.10 3.01 -5.65
CA ASP A 100 12.64 2.94 -5.82
C ASP A 100 11.93 2.58 -4.51
N LEU A 101 12.48 1.66 -3.71
CA LEU A 101 11.92 1.31 -2.40
C LEU A 101 11.80 2.54 -1.48
N PHE A 102 12.83 3.36 -1.47
CA PHE A 102 12.93 4.54 -0.60
C PHE A 102 12.41 5.83 -1.25
N LEU A 103 11.76 5.75 -2.41
CA LEU A 103 11.21 6.92 -3.08
C LEU A 103 10.19 7.64 -2.19
N GLY A 104 10.50 8.90 -1.85
CA GLY A 104 9.70 9.73 -0.94
C GLY A 104 9.95 9.50 0.56
N ARG A 105 10.89 8.61 0.92
CA ARG A 105 11.30 8.31 2.31
C ARG A 105 12.77 7.92 2.40
N VAL A 106 13.65 8.64 1.67
CA VAL A 106 15.09 8.38 1.63
C VAL A 106 15.71 8.42 3.03
N LEU A 107 16.65 7.51 3.28
CA LEU A 107 17.45 7.56 4.50
C LEU A 107 18.55 8.62 4.32
N ILE A 108 18.83 9.35 5.40
CA ILE A 108 19.82 10.41 5.43
C ILE A 108 20.88 10.13 6.49
N THR A 109 22.14 10.44 6.15
CA THR A 109 23.25 10.39 7.09
C THR A 109 23.13 11.51 8.13
N PRO A 110 23.86 11.45 9.27
CA PRO A 110 23.91 12.54 10.25
C PRO A 110 24.37 13.91 9.65
N MET A 111 25.04 13.89 8.51
CA MET A 111 25.44 15.10 7.79
C MET A 111 24.40 15.61 6.79
N GLY A 112 23.22 14.98 6.70
CA GLY A 112 22.12 15.40 5.82
C GLY A 112 22.24 14.95 4.36
N LEU A 113 23.16 14.03 4.05
CA LEU A 113 23.30 13.42 2.72
C LEU A 113 22.46 12.14 2.63
N ILE A 114 22.11 11.73 1.41
CA ILE A 114 21.42 10.44 1.18
C ILE A 114 22.37 9.31 1.59
N ASP A 115 21.83 8.35 2.36
CA ASP A 115 22.57 7.16 2.81
C ASP A 115 22.23 5.96 1.90
N ASP A 116 22.83 5.96 0.70
CA ASP A 116 22.63 4.89 -0.28
C ASP A 116 23.02 3.50 0.29
N ALA A 117 24.05 3.45 1.13
CA ALA A 117 24.52 2.19 1.72
C ALA A 117 23.49 1.60 2.71
N ALA A 118 22.89 2.45 3.54
CA ALA A 118 21.83 2.03 4.46
C ALA A 118 20.56 1.61 3.70
N MET A 119 20.17 2.36 2.66
CA MET A 119 19.03 2.02 1.81
C MET A 119 19.24 0.69 1.10
N GLU A 120 20.42 0.46 0.53
CA GLU A 120 20.75 -0.82 -0.13
C GLU A 120 20.75 -1.99 0.86
N ALA A 121 21.31 -1.81 2.05
CA ALA A 121 21.34 -2.85 3.10
C ALA A 121 19.91 -3.26 3.52
N GLU A 122 19.03 -2.31 3.76
CA GLU A 122 17.64 -2.59 4.13
C GLU A 122 16.85 -3.20 2.95
N CYS A 123 17.07 -2.71 1.72
CA CYS A 123 16.50 -3.31 0.52
C CYS A 123 16.91 -4.79 0.39
N ARG A 124 18.19 -5.11 0.59
CA ARG A 124 18.69 -6.50 0.56
C ARG A 124 18.03 -7.38 1.61
N LYS A 125 17.82 -6.86 2.80
CA LYS A 125 17.17 -7.57 3.91
C LYS A 125 15.70 -7.91 3.58
N ILE A 126 14.93 -6.94 3.10
CA ILE A 126 13.52 -7.13 2.75
C ILE A 126 13.38 -8.03 1.52
N MET A 127 14.13 -7.74 0.46
CA MET A 127 14.13 -8.57 -0.75
C MET A 127 14.60 -10.00 -0.49
N GLY A 128 15.53 -10.21 0.43
CA GLY A 128 15.97 -11.54 0.86
C GLY A 128 14.84 -12.39 1.44
N ARG A 129 13.87 -11.79 2.11
CA ARG A 129 12.66 -12.48 2.62
C ARG A 129 11.67 -12.83 1.50
N LEU A 130 11.53 -11.95 0.50
CA LEU A 130 10.58 -12.12 -0.62
C LEU A 130 11.16 -12.96 -1.76
N ASN A 131 12.45 -12.84 -2.01
CA ASN A 131 13.17 -13.54 -3.07
C ASN A 131 14.65 -13.71 -2.71
N PRO A 132 15.04 -14.78 -2.03
CA PRO A 132 16.45 -15.02 -1.64
C PRO A 132 17.43 -15.06 -2.82
N ASN A 133 16.95 -15.30 -4.03
CA ASN A 133 17.75 -15.36 -5.26
C ASN A 133 17.82 -14.03 -6.02
N PHE A 134 17.25 -12.96 -5.49
CA PHE A 134 17.34 -11.63 -6.14
C PHE A 134 18.78 -11.11 -6.08
N ARG A 135 19.31 -10.66 -7.22
CA ARG A 135 20.70 -10.17 -7.35
C ARG A 135 20.81 -8.82 -8.06
N LYS A 136 19.71 -8.34 -8.67
CA LYS A 136 19.70 -7.18 -9.56
C LYS A 136 19.44 -5.87 -8.79
N PHE A 137 20.24 -5.62 -7.75
CA PHE A 137 20.05 -4.44 -6.89
C PHE A 137 20.48 -3.13 -7.56
N ALA A 138 21.52 -3.17 -8.41
CA ALA A 138 22.05 -2.01 -9.11
C ALA A 138 21.48 -1.84 -10.53
N GLU A 139 20.65 -2.77 -11.00
CA GLU A 139 19.99 -2.64 -12.30
C GLU A 139 18.75 -1.75 -12.19
N PRO A 140 18.45 -0.94 -13.23
CA PRO A 140 17.22 -0.17 -13.24
C PRO A 140 15.98 -1.07 -13.22
N VAL A 141 14.91 -0.61 -12.58
CA VAL A 141 13.66 -1.36 -12.45
C VAL A 141 13.09 -1.79 -13.80
N SER A 142 13.33 -1.01 -14.87
CA SER A 142 12.95 -1.36 -16.25
C SER A 142 13.59 -2.67 -16.74
N ALA A 143 14.78 -3.04 -16.26
CA ALA A 143 15.49 -4.27 -16.62
C ALA A 143 14.99 -5.50 -15.85
N LEU A 144 14.09 -5.33 -14.87
CA LEU A 144 13.52 -6.40 -14.07
C LEU A 144 12.34 -7.07 -14.79
N SER A 145 12.19 -8.39 -14.59
CA SER A 145 10.98 -9.09 -15.02
C SER A 145 9.73 -8.59 -14.29
N GLY A 146 8.53 -8.81 -14.86
CA GLY A 146 7.27 -8.41 -14.22
C GLY A 146 7.12 -8.93 -12.79
N GLY A 147 7.46 -10.20 -12.55
CA GLY A 147 7.43 -10.78 -11.20
C GLY A 147 8.48 -10.18 -10.25
N GLN A 148 9.65 -9.77 -10.76
CA GLN A 148 10.66 -9.06 -9.95
C GLN A 148 10.18 -7.65 -9.61
N ARG A 149 9.62 -6.91 -10.58
CA ARG A 149 9.01 -5.60 -10.35
C ARG A 149 7.90 -5.66 -9.30
N GLN A 150 7.02 -6.66 -9.38
CA GLN A 150 5.97 -6.84 -8.37
C GLN A 150 6.55 -7.04 -6.96
N ARG A 151 7.64 -7.81 -6.82
CA ARG A 151 8.31 -7.99 -5.52
C ARG A 151 8.94 -6.71 -4.99
N VAL A 152 9.47 -5.83 -5.85
CA VAL A 152 9.96 -4.50 -5.45
C VAL A 152 8.82 -3.67 -4.87
N VAL A 153 7.63 -3.65 -5.49
CA VAL A 153 6.45 -2.95 -4.95
C VAL A 153 6.00 -3.55 -3.60
N ILE A 154 6.00 -4.88 -3.47
CA ILE A 154 5.67 -5.54 -2.20
C ILE A 154 6.72 -5.17 -1.13
N ALA A 155 8.01 -5.20 -1.49
CA ALA A 155 9.09 -4.81 -0.57
C ALA A 155 8.92 -3.36 -0.08
N ARG A 156 8.50 -2.44 -0.97
CA ARG A 156 8.21 -1.04 -0.62
C ARG A 156 7.06 -0.92 0.38
N ALA A 157 6.06 -1.78 0.30
CA ALA A 157 4.94 -1.81 1.24
C ALA A 157 5.30 -2.43 2.61
N LEU A 158 6.44 -3.11 2.72
CA LEU A 158 6.92 -3.75 3.96
C LEU A 158 7.97 -2.91 4.71
N LEU A 159 8.39 -1.77 4.15
CA LEU A 159 9.22 -0.76 4.78
C LEU A 159 8.43 0.05 5.81
#